data_a12b7ad567c50cd59c098595c2e7d181
#
_entry.id   a12b7ad567c50cd59c098595c2e7d181
#
_cell.length_a   1.000
_cell.length_b   1.000
_cell.length_c   1.000
_cell.angle_alpha   90.00
_cell.angle_beta   90.00
_cell.angle_gamma   90.00
#
_symmetry.space_group_name_H-M   'P 1'
#
loop_
_entity.id
_entity.type
_entity.pdbx_description
1 polymer ?
#
loop_
_entity_poly.entity_id
_entity_poly.type
_entity_poly.pdbx_seq_one_letter_code
_entity_poly.pdbx_strand_id
1 'polypeptide(L)'
;MKNTLYIPFLLLSAGLCAQTALYNTGNLRIHEGGEMGFHTDLINDGSFDENQGLAGFYSTDSRSINGSLPPTFQDVEFLTQTGTFLNNPVNVSNNANFISGDVITIPAQPGITLNFLDTAFPSGENNASKVNGYSSVSGQQDFTFPVGDSEQLRQLSLNSEGINNLAKAAYFFEDPNSPSEFPAFSTNSRANGIDEISTTEFWRLEGSVPSSVQLTWNNRSDIGSLSGDVEEIVVVGWSKITNQWEMLGGPASVGDLINGVAISGSFVPNDYEILTFGAFGEPRDFLDLENYFVSPNGDGINDFLEIPELALSPNNHMMIFDRQGSKVFEKTNYTNEFNGLSNQNNFVINREGGLPSGVYFYIVSLDDLNLEFQGFLYLAND
;
A
#
# COMPACT_ATOMS: atom_id res chain seq x y z
N MET A 1 61.70 8.63 70.34
CA MET A 1 61.37 8.61 68.91
C MET A 1 60.07 7.81 68.78
N LYS A 2 58.97 8.49 68.48
CA LYS A 2 57.67 7.86 68.24
C LYS A 2 57.52 7.56 66.75
N ASN A 3 57.48 6.29 66.38
CA ASN A 3 57.19 5.88 65.01
C ASN A 3 55.67 5.92 64.77
N THR A 4 55.21 6.85 63.95
CA THR A 4 53.83 6.96 63.51
C THR A 4 53.67 6.07 62.26
N LEU A 5 52.93 4.96 62.40
CA LEU A 5 52.59 4.04 61.32
C LEU A 5 51.44 4.67 60.49
N TYR A 6 51.71 5.10 59.26
CA TYR A 6 50.69 5.51 58.32
C TYR A 6 50.16 4.27 57.60
N ILE A 7 48.91 3.89 57.84
CA ILE A 7 48.16 2.88 57.06
C ILE A 7 47.54 3.63 55.88
N PRO A 8 47.93 3.32 54.62
CA PRO A 8 47.24 3.87 53.49
C PRO A 8 45.86 3.17 53.39
N PHE A 9 44.80 3.93 53.52
CA PHE A 9 43.45 3.47 53.27
C PHE A 9 43.27 3.33 51.77
N LEU A 10 43.40 2.08 51.25
CA LEU A 10 43.15 1.77 49.86
C LEU A 10 41.65 1.76 49.67
N LEU A 11 41.08 2.85 49.12
CA LEU A 11 39.73 2.92 48.64
C LEU A 11 39.62 1.99 47.42
N LEU A 12 39.19 0.74 47.63
CA LEU A 12 38.65 -0.09 46.57
C LEU A 12 37.35 0.59 46.10
N SER A 13 37.43 1.34 45.03
CA SER A 13 36.24 1.68 44.24
C SER A 13 35.77 0.36 43.58
N ALA A 14 34.84 -0.34 44.25
CA ALA A 14 34.07 -1.38 43.60
C ALA A 14 33.28 -0.64 42.49
N GLY A 15 33.68 -0.87 41.25
CA GLY A 15 32.86 -0.46 40.11
C GLY A 15 31.50 -1.15 40.24
N LEU A 16 30.52 -0.40 40.65
CA LEU A 16 29.11 -0.83 40.57
C LEU A 16 28.83 -0.93 39.08
N CYS A 17 28.96 -2.11 38.51
CA CYS A 17 28.34 -2.42 37.21
C CYS A 17 26.85 -2.33 37.45
N ALA A 18 26.22 -1.21 37.05
CA ALA A 18 24.80 -1.16 36.93
C ALA A 18 24.38 -2.30 35.99
N GLN A 19 23.33 -3.02 36.35
CA GLN A 19 22.79 -4.04 35.46
C GLN A 19 22.39 -3.35 34.15
N THR A 20 22.92 -3.84 33.04
CA THR A 20 22.65 -3.29 31.70
C THR A 20 21.28 -3.72 31.16
N ALA A 21 20.64 -4.71 31.80
CA ALA A 21 19.32 -5.23 31.41
C ALA A 21 18.56 -5.77 32.63
N LEU A 22 17.24 -5.69 32.54
CA LEU A 22 16.33 -6.51 33.37
C LEU A 22 16.18 -7.86 32.66
N TYR A 23 16.52 -8.95 33.36
CA TYR A 23 16.43 -10.29 32.82
C TYR A 23 15.32 -11.07 33.49
N ASN A 24 14.24 -11.36 32.75
CA ASN A 24 13.12 -12.18 33.18
C ASN A 24 13.29 -13.63 32.73
N THR A 25 13.50 -14.54 33.68
CA THR A 25 13.53 -15.99 33.48
C THR A 25 12.39 -16.71 34.19
N GLY A 26 11.48 -15.96 34.81
CA GLY A 26 10.38 -16.48 35.62
C GLY A 26 9.04 -16.02 35.10
N ASN A 27 8.22 -15.54 36.00
CA ASN A 27 6.92 -14.95 35.71
C ASN A 27 6.92 -13.51 36.23
N LEU A 28 6.91 -12.54 35.33
CA LEU A 28 6.79 -11.13 35.60
C LEU A 28 5.38 -10.66 35.22
N ARG A 29 4.78 -9.82 36.04
CA ARG A 29 3.45 -9.27 35.78
C ARG A 29 3.30 -7.87 36.36
N ILE A 30 2.73 -6.97 35.56
CA ILE A 30 2.28 -5.64 36.00
C ILE A 30 0.79 -5.77 36.30
N HIS A 31 0.40 -5.61 37.58
CA HIS A 31 -0.99 -5.71 38.03
C HIS A 31 -1.78 -4.47 37.61
N GLU A 32 -3.11 -4.57 37.68
CA GLU A 32 -4.01 -3.45 37.41
C GLU A 32 -3.67 -2.22 38.26
N GLY A 33 -3.55 -1.06 37.59
CA GLY A 33 -3.12 0.18 38.21
C GLY A 33 -1.62 0.24 38.57
N GLY A 34 -0.86 -0.82 38.29
CA GLY A 34 0.58 -0.83 38.48
C GLY A 34 1.30 -0.16 37.31
N GLU A 35 2.46 0.44 37.61
CA GLU A 35 3.34 1.07 36.62
C GLU A 35 4.74 0.52 36.76
N MET A 36 5.39 0.18 35.62
CA MET A 36 6.76 -0.33 35.60
C MET A 36 7.59 0.41 34.56
N GLY A 37 8.59 1.17 35.04
CA GLY A 37 9.53 1.88 34.17
C GLY A 37 10.79 1.07 33.89
N PHE A 38 11.12 0.90 32.61
CA PHE A 38 12.35 0.28 32.15
C PHE A 38 13.35 1.39 31.76
N HIS A 39 14.38 1.55 32.60
CA HIS A 39 15.51 2.45 32.36
C HIS A 39 16.74 1.68 31.85
N THR A 40 16.59 0.39 31.61
CA THR A 40 17.58 -0.56 31.11
C THR A 40 16.96 -1.40 29.98
N ASP A 41 17.76 -2.18 29.29
CA ASP A 41 17.24 -3.16 28.34
C ASP A 41 16.38 -4.23 29.04
N LEU A 42 15.46 -4.83 28.30
CA LEU A 42 14.67 -5.97 28.72
C LEU A 42 15.16 -7.22 27.97
N ILE A 43 15.43 -8.29 28.71
CA ILE A 43 15.65 -9.64 28.16
C ILE A 43 14.54 -10.53 28.72
N ASN A 44 13.61 -10.96 27.88
CA ASN A 44 12.46 -11.73 28.29
C ASN A 44 12.54 -13.18 27.81
N ASP A 45 12.97 -14.09 28.70
CA ASP A 45 13.00 -15.53 28.51
C ASP A 45 11.96 -16.26 29.40
N GLY A 46 11.11 -15.51 30.10
CA GLY A 46 10.05 -16.01 30.95
C GLY A 46 8.67 -15.44 30.57
N SER A 47 7.64 -15.84 31.29
CA SER A 47 6.28 -15.31 31.07
C SER A 47 6.22 -13.83 31.44
N PHE A 48 5.71 -13.02 30.52
CA PHE A 48 5.45 -11.58 30.69
C PHE A 48 4.27 -11.14 29.78
N ASP A 49 3.20 -11.91 29.81
CA ASP A 49 2.06 -11.83 28.90
C ASP A 49 0.72 -11.58 29.57
N GLU A 50 0.68 -11.52 30.91
CA GLU A 50 -0.53 -11.26 31.68
C GLU A 50 -0.55 -9.85 32.32
N ASN A 51 -0.03 -8.85 31.63
CA ASN A 51 0.05 -7.49 32.13
C ASN A 51 -1.31 -6.77 32.07
N GLN A 52 -1.64 -6.04 33.16
CA GLN A 52 -2.87 -5.25 33.33
C GLN A 52 -2.57 -3.81 33.76
N GLY A 53 -1.34 -3.36 33.59
CA GLY A 53 -0.88 -2.03 33.94
C GLY A 53 0.03 -1.45 32.89
N LEU A 54 0.69 -0.35 33.20
CA LEU A 54 1.54 0.42 32.32
C LEU A 54 3.00 -0.08 32.36
N ALA A 55 3.55 -0.36 31.18
CA ALA A 55 4.99 -0.53 30.97
C ALA A 55 5.55 0.73 30.30
N GLY A 56 6.60 1.34 30.81
CA GLY A 56 7.21 2.51 30.18
C GLY A 56 8.69 2.29 29.91
N PHE A 57 9.15 2.52 28.68
CA PHE A 57 10.56 2.52 28.32
C PHE A 57 11.07 3.97 28.29
N TYR A 58 11.91 4.32 29.28
CA TYR A 58 12.32 5.69 29.52
C TYR A 58 13.85 5.81 29.51
N SER A 59 14.39 6.57 28.54
CA SER A 59 15.85 6.79 28.45
C SER A 59 16.22 7.95 27.53
N THR A 60 17.37 8.56 27.77
CA THR A 60 18.05 9.42 26.79
C THR A 60 18.82 8.62 25.75
N ASP A 61 19.17 7.37 26.07
CA ASP A 61 19.88 6.45 25.18
C ASP A 61 18.92 5.42 24.62
N SER A 62 19.36 4.68 23.60
CA SER A 62 18.58 3.57 23.05
C SER A 62 18.34 2.47 24.10
N ARG A 63 17.22 1.79 23.98
CA ARG A 63 16.88 0.59 24.74
C ARG A 63 16.55 -0.55 23.77
N SER A 64 16.67 -1.77 24.28
CA SER A 64 16.32 -2.94 23.50
C SER A 64 15.40 -3.89 24.27
N ILE A 65 14.49 -4.53 23.53
CA ILE A 65 13.63 -5.60 24.02
C ILE A 65 14.11 -6.88 23.32
N ASN A 66 14.67 -7.78 24.11
CA ASN A 66 15.31 -9.03 23.67
C ASN A 66 14.65 -10.22 24.33
N GLY A 67 15.13 -11.41 23.99
CA GLY A 67 14.76 -12.68 24.61
C GLY A 67 14.06 -13.63 23.66
N SER A 68 13.63 -14.76 24.18
CA SER A 68 13.02 -15.84 23.40
C SER A 68 11.49 -15.83 23.41
N LEU A 69 10.89 -15.15 24.40
CA LEU A 69 9.44 -15.07 24.55
C LEU A 69 8.95 -13.63 24.32
N PRO A 70 7.96 -13.40 23.43
CA PRO A 70 7.41 -12.07 23.22
C PRO A 70 6.63 -11.60 24.46
N PRO A 71 6.95 -10.43 25.03
CA PRO A 71 6.13 -9.84 26.08
C PRO A 71 4.82 -9.32 25.48
N THR A 72 3.74 -9.33 26.28
CA THR A 72 2.47 -8.68 25.98
C THR A 72 2.21 -7.61 27.02
N PHE A 73 2.18 -6.33 26.59
CA PHE A 73 1.82 -5.20 27.44
C PHE A 73 0.37 -4.81 27.22
N GLN A 74 -0.34 -4.44 28.29
CA GLN A 74 -1.65 -3.80 28.13
C GLN A 74 -1.46 -2.39 27.62
N ASP A 75 -0.80 -1.55 28.39
CA ASP A 75 -0.40 -0.21 28.01
C ASP A 75 1.12 -0.12 27.98
N VAL A 76 1.66 0.50 26.94
CA VAL A 76 3.10 0.72 26.83
C VAL A 76 3.40 2.14 26.37
N GLU A 77 4.43 2.75 26.99
CA GLU A 77 4.95 4.07 26.59
C GLU A 77 6.38 3.98 26.11
N PHE A 78 6.67 4.68 25.02
CA PHE A 78 8.01 4.80 24.45
C PHE A 78 8.50 6.26 24.55
N LEU A 79 9.46 6.48 25.44
CA LEU A 79 10.17 7.75 25.64
C LEU A 79 11.68 7.46 25.67
N THR A 80 12.22 7.09 24.54
CA THR A 80 13.65 6.75 24.35
C THR A 80 14.20 7.60 23.21
N GLN A 81 14.94 8.67 23.53
CA GLN A 81 15.31 9.70 22.53
C GLN A 81 16.02 9.13 21.28
N THR A 82 16.78 8.06 21.43
CA THR A 82 17.51 7.41 20.34
C THR A 82 16.88 6.07 19.88
N GLY A 83 15.65 5.78 20.35
CA GLY A 83 14.82 4.67 19.93
C GLY A 83 14.83 3.43 20.82
N THR A 84 13.78 2.62 20.69
CA THR A 84 13.64 1.30 21.34
C THR A 84 13.76 0.21 20.26
N PHE A 85 14.83 -0.59 20.32
CA PHE A 85 15.08 -1.66 19.37
C PHE A 85 14.33 -2.93 19.77
N LEU A 86 13.50 -3.45 18.88
CA LEU A 86 12.87 -4.75 19.06
C LEU A 86 13.74 -5.82 18.40
N ASN A 87 14.28 -6.73 19.21
CA ASN A 87 14.96 -7.94 18.76
C ASN A 87 14.11 -9.20 19.01
N ASN A 88 12.88 -9.01 19.49
CA ASN A 88 11.84 -9.99 19.68
C ASN A 88 10.49 -9.30 19.43
N PRO A 89 9.45 -9.97 18.90
CA PRO A 89 8.12 -9.39 18.79
C PRO A 89 7.61 -8.86 20.13
N VAL A 90 6.89 -7.76 20.10
CA VAL A 90 6.22 -7.18 21.27
C VAL A 90 4.73 -7.04 20.98
N ASN A 91 3.88 -7.58 21.86
CA ASN A 91 2.44 -7.45 21.73
C ASN A 91 1.91 -6.33 22.60
N VAL A 92 0.90 -5.64 22.10
CA VAL A 92 0.13 -4.61 22.84
C VAL A 92 -1.33 -5.01 22.81
N SER A 93 -2.00 -5.03 23.98
CA SER A 93 -3.41 -5.42 24.09
C SER A 93 -4.38 -4.26 24.33
N ASN A 94 -3.88 -3.03 24.57
CA ASN A 94 -4.71 -1.84 24.69
C ASN A 94 -4.08 -0.63 23.97
N ASN A 95 -3.05 0.00 24.53
CA ASN A 95 -2.49 1.22 23.95
C ASN A 95 -0.96 1.20 23.87
N ALA A 96 -0.40 1.64 22.75
CA ALA A 96 1.00 2.01 22.63
C ALA A 96 1.10 3.53 22.44
N ASN A 97 1.67 4.20 23.42
CA ASN A 97 1.84 5.65 23.45
C ASN A 97 3.26 6.04 22.98
N PHE A 98 3.32 6.70 21.84
CA PHE A 98 4.56 7.16 21.22
C PHE A 98 4.87 8.59 21.67
N ILE A 99 5.84 8.74 22.59
CA ILE A 99 6.18 10.05 23.18
C ILE A 99 7.39 10.66 22.49
N SER A 100 8.50 9.92 22.40
CA SER A 100 9.74 10.38 21.74
C SER A 100 10.66 9.21 21.44
N GLY A 101 11.25 9.22 20.25
CA GLY A 101 12.11 8.18 19.72
C GLY A 101 11.33 7.02 19.10
N ASP A 102 11.88 6.46 18.06
CA ASP A 102 11.22 5.41 17.28
C ASP A 102 11.25 4.04 17.98
N VAL A 103 10.23 3.24 17.73
CA VAL A 103 10.29 1.79 17.93
C VAL A 103 10.88 1.19 16.66
N ILE A 104 12.07 0.58 16.78
CA ILE A 104 12.89 0.17 15.63
C ILE A 104 12.85 -1.35 15.51
N THR A 105 12.49 -1.86 14.34
CA THR A 105 12.61 -3.27 13.98
C THR A 105 13.62 -3.46 12.84
N ILE A 106 14.09 -4.69 12.67
CA ILE A 106 15.08 -5.01 11.64
C ILE A 106 14.37 -5.35 10.32
N PRO A 107 14.58 -4.61 9.22
CA PRO A 107 13.90 -4.87 7.94
C PRO A 107 14.10 -6.29 7.40
N ALA A 108 15.29 -6.87 7.58
CA ALA A 108 15.60 -8.26 7.18
C ALA A 108 14.89 -9.32 8.05
N GLN A 109 14.22 -8.93 9.13
CA GLN A 109 13.53 -9.84 10.06
C GLN A 109 12.04 -9.46 10.19
N PRO A 110 11.21 -9.65 9.15
CA PRO A 110 9.81 -9.21 9.12
C PRO A 110 8.90 -9.95 10.14
N GLY A 111 9.41 -10.94 10.85
CA GLY A 111 8.74 -11.58 11.97
C GLY A 111 8.84 -10.81 13.28
N ILE A 112 9.74 -9.84 13.40
CA ILE A 112 9.88 -8.97 14.57
C ILE A 112 9.05 -7.72 14.36
N THR A 113 7.96 -7.58 15.10
CA THR A 113 6.97 -6.49 14.94
C THR A 113 6.56 -5.92 16.29
N LEU A 114 6.11 -4.67 16.30
CA LEU A 114 5.20 -4.18 17.33
C LEU A 114 3.77 -4.58 16.89
N ASN A 115 3.17 -5.54 17.59
CA ASN A 115 1.91 -6.17 17.22
C ASN A 115 0.75 -5.67 18.10
N PHE A 116 -0.29 -5.16 17.48
CA PHE A 116 -1.50 -4.67 18.13
C PHE A 116 -2.59 -5.76 18.10
N LEU A 117 -3.00 -6.22 19.29
CA LEU A 117 -3.97 -7.31 19.45
C LEU A 117 -5.39 -6.75 19.55
N ASP A 118 -6.35 -7.46 18.97
CA ASP A 118 -7.80 -7.21 19.11
C ASP A 118 -8.19 -5.73 18.90
N THR A 119 -8.38 -4.99 19.99
CA THR A 119 -8.80 -3.57 19.97
C THR A 119 -7.67 -2.61 20.30
N ALA A 120 -6.43 -3.08 20.36
CA ALA A 120 -5.28 -2.24 20.68
C ALA A 120 -5.01 -1.18 19.58
N PHE A 121 -4.51 -0.03 19.99
CA PHE A 121 -4.30 1.09 19.09
C PHE A 121 -3.03 1.88 19.44
N PRO A 122 -2.39 2.53 18.44
CA PRO A 122 -1.32 3.49 18.67
C PRO A 122 -1.91 4.85 19.10
N SER A 123 -1.12 5.63 19.84
CA SER A 123 -1.45 7.02 20.16
C SER A 123 -0.17 7.86 20.26
N GLY A 124 -0.26 9.14 19.90
CA GLY A 124 0.86 10.08 19.99
C GLY A 124 1.91 9.95 18.91
N GLU A 125 1.73 9.02 17.95
CA GLU A 125 2.65 8.83 16.84
C GLU A 125 2.82 10.11 16.02
N ASN A 126 4.06 10.41 15.68
CA ASN A 126 4.45 11.60 14.93
C ASN A 126 5.85 11.39 14.30
N ASN A 127 6.38 12.42 13.62
CA ASN A 127 7.70 12.32 12.99
C ASN A 127 8.86 12.00 13.95
N ALA A 128 8.73 12.34 15.24
CA ALA A 128 9.75 12.07 16.24
C ALA A 128 9.54 10.75 17.01
N SER A 129 8.41 10.07 16.79
CA SER A 129 8.11 8.82 17.48
C SER A 129 7.08 8.00 16.71
N LYS A 130 7.45 6.85 16.21
CA LYS A 130 6.70 5.94 15.34
C LYS A 130 7.35 4.57 15.29
N VAL A 131 6.83 3.66 14.49
CA VAL A 131 7.52 2.40 14.18
C VAL A 131 8.39 2.60 12.94
N ASN A 132 9.69 2.56 13.11
CA ASN A 132 10.67 2.51 12.03
C ASN A 132 10.98 1.03 11.73
N GLY A 133 10.24 0.47 10.79
CA GLY A 133 10.23 -0.94 10.42
C GLY A 133 8.84 -1.55 10.46
N TYR A 134 8.70 -2.78 10.95
CA TYR A 134 7.45 -3.54 10.89
C TYR A 134 6.54 -3.32 12.11
N SER A 135 5.30 -2.92 11.83
CA SER A 135 4.16 -2.98 12.74
C SER A 135 3.17 -4.04 12.26
N SER A 136 2.48 -4.70 13.17
CA SER A 136 1.45 -5.68 12.82
C SER A 136 0.19 -5.51 13.65
N VAL A 137 -0.89 -6.10 13.17
CA VAL A 137 -2.19 -6.15 13.84
C VAL A 137 -2.73 -7.57 13.78
N SER A 138 -3.35 -8.01 14.86
CA SER A 138 -3.99 -9.33 14.98
C SER A 138 -5.36 -9.19 15.62
N GLY A 139 -6.39 -9.79 15.00
CA GLY A 139 -7.74 -9.79 15.54
C GLY A 139 -8.57 -8.54 15.20
N GLN A 140 -8.09 -7.66 14.30
CA GLN A 140 -8.80 -6.43 13.91
C GLN A 140 -9.15 -6.45 12.42
N GLN A 141 -10.23 -5.76 12.06
CA GLN A 141 -10.64 -5.56 10.68
C GLN A 141 -9.93 -4.36 10.07
N ASP A 142 -10.00 -3.22 10.72
CA ASP A 142 -9.43 -1.96 10.25
C ASP A 142 -8.30 -1.52 11.16
N PHE A 143 -7.21 -1.02 10.57
CA PHE A 143 -6.07 -0.57 11.36
C PHE A 143 -5.22 0.46 10.61
N THR A 144 -4.77 1.50 11.32
CA THR A 144 -3.78 2.44 10.81
C THR A 144 -2.41 2.11 11.40
N PHE A 145 -1.51 1.62 10.57
CA PHE A 145 -0.16 1.27 10.97
C PHE A 145 0.66 2.55 11.23
N PRO A 146 1.26 2.71 12.41
CA PRO A 146 2.07 3.88 12.77
C PRO A 146 3.50 3.77 12.23
N VAL A 147 3.66 3.40 10.95
CA VAL A 147 4.96 3.13 10.32
C VAL A 147 5.55 4.38 9.70
N GLY A 148 6.87 4.37 9.53
CA GLY A 148 7.64 5.42 8.89
C GLY A 148 9.12 5.06 8.81
N ASP A 149 9.95 6.02 8.41
CA ASP A 149 11.41 5.92 8.45
C ASP A 149 11.99 6.71 9.64
N SER A 150 13.31 6.87 9.69
CA SER A 150 13.98 7.62 10.75
C SER A 150 13.59 9.11 10.82
N GLU A 151 12.98 9.66 9.76
CA GLU A 151 12.66 11.08 9.67
C GLU A 151 11.17 11.38 9.77
N GLN A 152 10.32 10.54 9.15
CA GLN A 152 8.91 10.87 9.01
C GLN A 152 7.98 9.69 9.29
N LEU A 153 6.84 10.00 9.90
CA LEU A 153 5.68 9.13 9.97
C LEU A 153 5.03 9.03 8.58
N ARG A 154 4.81 7.80 8.12
CA ARG A 154 4.22 7.50 6.81
C ARG A 154 3.19 6.38 6.97
N GLN A 155 2.06 6.74 7.55
CA GLN A 155 1.01 5.81 7.90
C GLN A 155 0.44 5.08 6.67
N LEU A 156 0.09 3.82 6.87
CA LEU A 156 -0.75 3.04 5.97
C LEU A 156 -2.02 2.69 6.74
N SER A 157 -3.18 3.13 6.25
CA SER A 157 -4.47 2.69 6.80
C SER A 157 -4.99 1.52 5.99
N LEU A 158 -5.33 0.44 6.68
CA LEU A 158 -5.88 -0.79 6.13
C LEU A 158 -7.37 -0.86 6.48
N ASN A 159 -8.22 -1.08 5.47
CA ASN A 159 -9.66 -1.35 5.65
C ASN A 159 -9.96 -2.70 5.01
N SER A 160 -10.26 -3.70 5.83
CA SER A 160 -10.42 -5.08 5.39
C SER A 160 -11.88 -5.52 5.34
N GLU A 161 -12.21 -6.45 4.47
CA GLU A 161 -13.55 -7.04 4.36
C GLU A 161 -13.88 -8.00 5.52
N GLY A 162 -12.92 -8.30 6.38
CA GLY A 162 -13.07 -9.17 7.54
C GLY A 162 -11.93 -9.00 8.54
N ILE A 163 -11.99 -9.76 9.63
CA ILE A 163 -10.97 -9.72 10.69
C ILE A 163 -9.66 -10.32 10.19
N ASN A 164 -8.56 -9.58 10.32
CA ASN A 164 -7.22 -10.07 10.05
C ASN A 164 -6.72 -10.92 11.23
N ASN A 165 -6.41 -12.18 10.98
CA ASN A 165 -5.67 -12.98 11.94
C ASN A 165 -4.26 -12.41 12.16
N LEU A 166 -3.66 -11.91 11.08
CA LEU A 166 -2.41 -11.16 11.09
C LEU A 166 -2.36 -10.34 9.81
N ALA A 167 -2.16 -9.03 9.96
CA ALA A 167 -1.68 -8.16 8.89
C ALA A 167 -0.49 -7.36 9.41
N LYS A 168 0.48 -7.06 8.55
CA LYS A 168 1.65 -6.26 8.95
C LYS A 168 2.09 -5.35 7.82
N ALA A 169 2.61 -4.19 8.22
CA ALA A 169 3.11 -3.19 7.29
C ALA A 169 4.46 -2.64 7.74
N ALA A 170 5.25 -2.17 6.78
CA ALA A 170 6.45 -1.38 6.98
C ALA A 170 6.57 -0.36 5.85
N TYR A 171 7.27 0.73 6.12
CA TYR A 171 7.53 1.80 5.16
C TYR A 171 9.03 1.92 4.86
N PHE A 172 9.36 2.25 3.60
CA PHE A 172 10.71 2.43 3.12
C PHE A 172 10.80 3.69 2.24
N PHE A 173 11.69 4.60 2.59
CA PHE A 173 12.03 5.75 1.76
C PHE A 173 13.22 5.37 0.87
N GLU A 174 12.95 4.56 -0.14
CA GLU A 174 13.93 3.98 -1.05
C GLU A 174 13.35 3.85 -2.46
N ASP A 175 14.23 3.85 -3.46
CA ASP A 175 13.85 3.56 -4.84
C ASP A 175 13.50 2.07 -5.02
N PRO A 176 12.27 1.71 -5.44
CA PRO A 176 11.89 0.32 -5.69
C PRO A 176 12.73 -0.35 -6.80
N ASN A 177 13.41 0.40 -7.66
CA ASN A 177 14.34 -0.18 -8.64
C ASN A 177 15.64 -0.71 -8.01
N SER A 178 15.99 -0.25 -6.79
CA SER A 178 17.23 -0.62 -6.12
C SER A 178 17.11 -0.60 -4.59
N PRO A 179 16.11 -1.31 -4.02
CA PRO A 179 15.92 -1.34 -2.57
C PRO A 179 17.08 -2.05 -1.88
N SER A 180 17.38 -1.64 -0.64
CA SER A 180 18.54 -2.15 0.11
C SER A 180 18.38 -3.60 0.55
N GLU A 181 17.16 -4.02 0.88
CA GLU A 181 16.86 -5.30 1.53
C GLU A 181 16.03 -6.26 0.64
N PHE A 182 15.61 -5.84 -0.55
CA PHE A 182 14.72 -6.59 -1.42
C PHE A 182 15.27 -6.70 -2.84
N PRO A 183 14.74 -7.64 -3.66
CA PRO A 183 14.97 -7.62 -5.10
C PRO A 183 14.47 -6.32 -5.74
N ALA A 184 15.06 -5.95 -6.88
CA ALA A 184 14.59 -4.79 -7.64
C ALA A 184 13.19 -5.02 -8.21
N PHE A 185 12.35 -3.99 -8.11
CA PHE A 185 10.99 -3.93 -8.65
C PHE A 185 10.96 -2.88 -9.78
N SER A 186 11.36 -3.29 -10.98
CA SER A 186 11.58 -2.37 -12.10
C SER A 186 10.34 -1.55 -12.44
N THR A 187 10.41 -0.23 -12.34
CA THR A 187 9.33 0.69 -12.69
C THR A 187 9.01 0.70 -14.18
N ASN A 188 9.87 0.08 -15.02
CA ASN A 188 9.60 -0.14 -16.45
C ASN A 188 8.70 -1.37 -16.69
N SER A 189 8.55 -2.28 -15.72
CA SER A 189 7.69 -3.46 -15.82
C SER A 189 6.33 -3.14 -15.23
N ARG A 190 5.45 -2.55 -16.00
CA ARG A 190 4.15 -2.03 -15.57
C ARG A 190 3.03 -2.46 -16.50
N ALA A 191 1.84 -2.68 -15.96
CA ALA A 191 0.62 -2.97 -16.70
C ALA A 191 0.19 -1.74 -17.52
N ASN A 192 -0.62 -1.98 -18.55
CA ASN A 192 -1.20 -0.90 -19.35
C ASN A 192 -2.05 0.02 -18.44
N GLY A 193 -2.07 1.32 -18.78
CA GLY A 193 -2.79 2.33 -18.00
C GLY A 193 -1.99 2.91 -16.83
N ILE A 194 -0.73 2.54 -16.64
CA ILE A 194 0.19 3.17 -15.69
C ILE A 194 1.24 3.94 -16.49
N ASP A 195 1.28 5.26 -16.33
CA ASP A 195 2.25 6.13 -17.00
C ASP A 195 3.58 6.18 -16.26
N GLU A 196 3.55 6.47 -14.97
CA GLU A 196 4.74 6.57 -14.14
C GLU A 196 4.54 5.86 -12.80
N ILE A 197 5.64 5.47 -12.17
CA ILE A 197 5.67 4.82 -10.86
C ILE A 197 6.70 5.53 -10.00
N SER A 198 6.36 5.79 -8.74
CA SER A 198 7.25 6.44 -7.80
C SER A 198 8.56 5.67 -7.63
N THR A 199 9.66 6.42 -7.68
CA THR A 199 11.01 5.93 -7.39
C THR A 199 11.51 6.42 -6.03
N THR A 200 10.61 6.93 -5.17
CA THR A 200 10.97 7.65 -3.96
C THR A 200 10.72 6.84 -2.70
N GLU A 201 9.62 6.08 -2.67
CA GLU A 201 9.15 5.39 -1.47
C GLU A 201 8.25 4.21 -1.81
N PHE A 202 8.13 3.28 -0.86
CA PHE A 202 7.18 2.18 -0.96
C PHE A 202 6.80 1.64 0.43
N TRP A 203 5.69 0.92 0.49
CA TRP A 203 5.24 0.16 1.66
C TRP A 203 5.27 -1.33 1.35
N ARG A 204 5.62 -2.12 2.34
CA ARG A 204 5.25 -3.54 2.35
C ARG A 204 3.97 -3.70 3.14
N LEU A 205 3.09 -4.54 2.63
CA LEU A 205 1.86 -4.94 3.32
C LEU A 205 1.66 -6.44 3.13
N GLU A 206 1.51 -7.17 4.22
CA GLU A 206 1.16 -8.58 4.23
C GLU A 206 -0.18 -8.77 4.94
N GLY A 207 -1.06 -9.59 4.37
CA GLY A 207 -2.39 -9.90 4.89
C GLY A 207 -3.14 -10.78 3.92
N SER A 208 -4.01 -11.66 4.43
CA SER A 208 -4.75 -12.62 3.60
C SER A 208 -6.20 -12.25 3.36
N VAL A 209 -6.68 -11.20 4.02
CA VAL A 209 -8.07 -10.73 3.88
C VAL A 209 -8.12 -9.68 2.78
N PRO A 210 -9.07 -9.75 1.83
CA PRO A 210 -9.27 -8.67 0.87
C PRO A 210 -9.46 -7.34 1.58
N SER A 211 -8.73 -6.32 1.14
CA SER A 211 -8.62 -5.04 1.83
C SER A 211 -8.36 -3.91 0.86
N SER A 212 -8.80 -2.71 1.21
CA SER A 212 -8.33 -1.47 0.60
C SER A 212 -7.32 -0.77 1.53
N VAL A 213 -6.46 0.04 0.94
CA VAL A 213 -5.49 0.84 1.70
C VAL A 213 -5.63 2.32 1.39
N GLN A 214 -5.21 3.14 2.37
CA GLN A 214 -4.96 4.56 2.17
C GLN A 214 -3.48 4.83 2.41
N LEU A 215 -2.81 5.40 1.41
CA LEU A 215 -1.42 5.85 1.49
C LEU A 215 -1.40 7.37 1.46
N THR A 216 -0.70 7.98 2.40
CA THR A 216 -0.55 9.44 2.45
C THR A 216 0.73 9.87 1.74
N TRP A 217 0.72 11.04 1.10
CA TRP A 217 1.94 11.66 0.60
C TRP A 217 2.19 13.04 1.19
N ASN A 218 3.42 13.48 1.12
CA ASN A 218 3.83 14.81 1.48
C ASN A 218 4.93 15.32 0.51
N ASN A 219 5.52 16.45 0.78
CA ASN A 219 6.53 17.04 -0.10
C ASN A 219 7.74 16.13 -0.41
N ARG A 220 8.06 15.14 0.47
CA ARG A 220 9.13 14.15 0.21
C ARG A 220 8.75 13.11 -0.85
N SER A 221 7.47 12.89 -1.07
CA SER A 221 6.95 11.86 -1.98
C SER A 221 7.16 12.21 -3.45
N ASP A 222 7.45 13.48 -3.76
CA ASP A 222 7.69 14.00 -5.11
C ASP A 222 6.58 13.61 -6.12
N ILE A 223 5.32 13.71 -5.66
CA ILE A 223 4.14 13.33 -6.46
C ILE A 223 4.07 14.10 -7.79
N GLY A 224 4.55 15.37 -7.79
CA GLY A 224 4.59 16.19 -9.00
C GLY A 224 5.50 15.65 -10.11
N SER A 225 6.41 14.70 -9.81
CA SER A 225 7.20 14.01 -10.83
C SER A 225 6.43 12.88 -11.52
N LEU A 226 5.34 12.38 -10.93
CA LEU A 226 4.49 11.33 -11.50
C LEU A 226 3.44 11.95 -12.43
N SER A 227 2.74 12.98 -11.98
CA SER A 227 1.74 13.70 -12.75
C SER A 227 1.60 15.15 -12.31
N GLY A 228 1.17 16.02 -13.21
CA GLY A 228 0.73 17.38 -12.91
C GLY A 228 -0.69 17.47 -12.33
N ASP A 229 -1.43 16.36 -12.34
CA ASP A 229 -2.81 16.27 -11.85
C ASP A 229 -2.91 15.24 -10.71
N VAL A 230 -3.44 15.67 -9.57
CA VAL A 230 -3.66 14.82 -8.41
C VAL A 230 -4.69 13.72 -8.69
N GLU A 231 -5.67 14.00 -9.54
CA GLU A 231 -6.71 13.04 -9.90
C GLU A 231 -6.15 11.83 -10.67
N GLU A 232 -4.94 11.93 -11.23
CA GLU A 232 -4.25 10.84 -11.91
C GLU A 232 -3.43 9.95 -10.94
N ILE A 233 -3.26 10.33 -9.69
CA ILE A 233 -2.47 9.56 -8.74
C ILE A 233 -3.25 8.35 -8.25
N VAL A 234 -2.62 7.18 -8.35
CA VAL A 234 -3.19 5.88 -7.97
C VAL A 234 -2.27 5.11 -7.04
N VAL A 235 -2.84 4.17 -6.30
CA VAL A 235 -2.05 3.14 -5.60
C VAL A 235 -1.72 2.03 -6.59
N VAL A 236 -0.44 1.68 -6.68
CA VAL A 236 0.05 0.55 -7.48
C VAL A 236 0.75 -0.47 -6.61
N GLY A 237 0.69 -1.74 -7.00
CA GLY A 237 1.36 -2.85 -6.33
C GLY A 237 2.21 -3.68 -7.28
N TRP A 238 3.36 -4.16 -6.81
CA TRP A 238 4.16 -5.15 -7.55
C TRP A 238 3.56 -6.53 -7.37
N SER A 239 2.92 -7.04 -8.40
CA SER A 239 2.25 -8.35 -8.39
C SER A 239 3.25 -9.51 -8.36
N LYS A 240 3.07 -10.44 -7.42
CA LYS A 240 3.85 -11.69 -7.32
C LYS A 240 3.52 -12.68 -8.44
N ILE A 241 2.36 -12.52 -9.07
CA ILE A 241 1.89 -13.42 -10.12
C ILE A 241 2.46 -13.01 -11.47
N THR A 242 2.31 -11.73 -11.82
CA THR A 242 2.69 -11.22 -13.14
C THR A 242 4.11 -10.66 -13.18
N ASN A 243 4.74 -10.40 -12.02
CA ASN A 243 6.03 -9.75 -11.86
C ASN A 243 6.08 -8.39 -12.57
N GLN A 244 5.01 -7.63 -12.42
CA GLN A 244 4.89 -6.25 -12.90
C GLN A 244 4.07 -5.41 -11.93
N TRP A 245 4.12 -4.10 -12.10
CA TRP A 245 3.25 -3.17 -11.39
C TRP A 245 1.84 -3.21 -11.96
N GLU A 246 0.87 -3.27 -11.06
CA GLU A 246 -0.56 -3.26 -11.37
C GLU A 246 -1.26 -2.16 -10.57
N MET A 247 -2.28 -1.53 -11.15
CA MET A 247 -3.13 -0.61 -10.41
C MET A 247 -3.99 -1.37 -9.40
N LEU A 248 -4.08 -0.85 -8.20
CA LEU A 248 -4.92 -1.40 -7.14
C LEU A 248 -6.24 -0.62 -7.04
N GLY A 249 -6.97 -0.54 -8.13
CA GLY A 249 -8.20 0.23 -8.28
C GLY A 249 -8.01 1.46 -9.18
N GLY A 250 -9.11 2.16 -9.46
CA GLY A 250 -9.10 3.39 -10.25
C GLY A 250 -8.57 4.59 -9.45
N PRO A 251 -8.42 5.76 -10.12
CA PRO A 251 -7.99 6.98 -9.47
C PRO A 251 -8.96 7.38 -8.34
N ALA A 252 -8.44 7.47 -7.13
CA ALA A 252 -9.17 7.88 -5.93
C ALA A 252 -8.22 8.63 -5.00
N SER A 253 -7.84 9.83 -5.39
CA SER A 253 -6.88 10.66 -4.68
C SER A 253 -7.48 12.00 -4.27
N VAL A 254 -7.09 12.49 -3.10
CA VAL A 254 -7.56 13.75 -2.53
C VAL A 254 -6.38 14.52 -1.97
N GLY A 255 -6.29 15.80 -2.30
CA GLY A 255 -5.24 16.69 -1.82
C GLY A 255 -4.70 17.59 -2.91
N ASP A 256 -3.41 17.90 -2.81
CA ASP A 256 -2.62 18.60 -3.82
C ASP A 256 -1.29 17.87 -4.08
N LEU A 257 -0.46 18.35 -4.98
CA LEU A 257 0.83 17.70 -5.32
C LEU A 257 1.84 17.69 -4.15
N ILE A 258 1.55 18.40 -3.06
CA ILE A 258 2.43 18.49 -1.89
C ILE A 258 1.93 17.59 -0.76
N ASN A 259 0.60 17.56 -0.51
CA ASN A 259 0.02 16.75 0.55
C ASN A 259 -1.30 16.14 0.09
N GLY A 260 -1.48 14.85 0.36
CA GLY A 260 -2.71 14.17 0.01
C GLY A 260 -2.74 12.70 0.42
N VAL A 261 -3.73 12.04 -0.12
CA VAL A 261 -4.07 10.63 0.14
C VAL A 261 -4.49 9.96 -1.16
N ALA A 262 -3.95 8.77 -1.45
CA ALA A 262 -4.45 7.86 -2.46
C ALA A 262 -5.11 6.66 -1.79
N ILE A 263 -6.26 6.24 -2.35
CA ILE A 263 -7.07 5.14 -1.83
C ILE A 263 -7.12 4.04 -2.90
N SER A 264 -6.83 2.80 -2.51
CA SER A 264 -6.94 1.67 -3.42
C SER A 264 -8.38 1.11 -3.47
N GLY A 265 -8.69 0.33 -4.51
CA GLY A 265 -9.76 -0.66 -4.47
C GLY A 265 -9.43 -1.82 -3.52
N SER A 266 -10.33 -2.82 -3.47
CA SER A 266 -10.09 -4.05 -2.68
C SER A 266 -9.13 -4.99 -3.41
N PHE A 267 -8.12 -5.48 -2.71
CA PHE A 267 -7.14 -6.47 -3.20
C PHE A 267 -6.69 -7.36 -2.05
N VAL A 268 -6.04 -8.49 -2.34
CA VAL A 268 -5.43 -9.37 -1.33
C VAL A 268 -3.97 -8.93 -1.13
N PRO A 269 -3.59 -8.39 0.05
CA PRO A 269 -2.23 -7.88 0.27
C PRO A 269 -1.11 -8.89 -0.02
N ASN A 270 -1.33 -10.17 0.29
CA ASN A 270 -0.34 -11.23 0.05
C ASN A 270 -0.03 -11.49 -1.44
N ASP A 271 -0.83 -10.99 -2.38
CA ASP A 271 -0.58 -11.14 -3.81
C ASP A 271 0.46 -10.14 -4.33
N TYR A 272 0.83 -9.15 -3.51
CA TYR A 272 1.78 -8.08 -3.85
C TYR A 272 3.00 -8.08 -2.94
N GLU A 273 4.17 -7.71 -3.49
CA GLU A 273 5.41 -7.58 -2.70
C GLU A 273 5.50 -6.23 -2.01
N ILE A 274 5.24 -5.16 -2.75
CA ILE A 274 5.28 -3.78 -2.28
C ILE A 274 4.18 -2.95 -2.93
N LEU A 275 3.84 -1.83 -2.30
CA LEU A 275 2.87 -0.84 -2.75
C LEU A 275 3.55 0.52 -2.86
N THR A 276 3.15 1.33 -3.85
CA THR A 276 3.61 2.72 -3.96
C THR A 276 2.59 3.56 -4.71
N PHE A 277 2.96 4.80 -5.05
CA PHE A 277 2.18 5.66 -5.94
C PHE A 277 2.55 5.43 -7.40
N GLY A 278 1.56 5.51 -8.27
CA GLY A 278 1.72 5.61 -9.70
C GLY A 278 0.87 6.73 -10.26
N ALA A 279 1.11 7.11 -11.51
CA ALA A 279 0.21 7.94 -12.28
C ALA A 279 -0.64 7.07 -13.19
N PHE A 280 -1.95 7.26 -13.12
CA PHE A 280 -2.85 6.77 -14.13
C PHE A 280 -2.62 7.57 -15.40
N GLY A 281 -2.17 6.91 -16.45
CA GLY A 281 -2.18 7.47 -17.80
C GLY A 281 -3.50 7.10 -18.43
N GLU A 282 -4.32 8.10 -18.79
CA GLU A 282 -5.23 7.79 -19.88
C GLU A 282 -4.37 7.18 -20.99
N PRO A 283 -4.77 6.04 -21.55
CA PRO A 283 -4.06 5.49 -22.71
C PRO A 283 -4.20 6.48 -23.87
N ARG A 284 -3.40 7.55 -23.86
CA ARG A 284 -3.41 8.59 -24.89
C ARG A 284 -3.08 8.04 -26.27
N ASP A 285 -2.50 6.83 -26.28
CA ASP A 285 -2.16 6.08 -27.49
C ASP A 285 -2.93 4.76 -27.62
N PHE A 286 -3.86 4.42 -26.67
CA PHE A 286 -4.53 3.11 -26.71
C PHE A 286 -5.61 3.06 -27.78
N LEU A 287 -6.31 4.17 -28.00
CA LEU A 287 -7.23 4.36 -29.10
C LEU A 287 -6.97 5.76 -29.66
N ASP A 288 -6.23 5.87 -30.74
CA ASP A 288 -6.27 7.06 -31.59
C ASP A 288 -7.62 7.05 -32.30
N LEU A 289 -8.65 7.52 -31.56
CA LEU A 289 -10.04 7.54 -32.02
C LEU A 289 -10.18 8.63 -33.08
N GLU A 290 -9.49 8.46 -34.19
CA GLU A 290 -9.80 9.21 -35.40
C GLU A 290 -11.24 8.91 -35.84
N ASN A 291 -11.83 9.82 -36.57
CA ASN A 291 -13.13 9.66 -37.18
C ASN A 291 -13.07 8.52 -38.21
N TYR A 292 -13.67 7.40 -37.88
CA TYR A 292 -13.65 6.24 -38.75
C TYR A 292 -14.57 6.42 -39.95
N PHE A 293 -14.13 5.89 -41.08
CA PHE A 293 -14.92 5.77 -42.31
C PHE A 293 -15.13 4.30 -42.62
N VAL A 294 -16.39 3.87 -42.76
CA VAL A 294 -16.76 2.49 -43.11
C VAL A 294 -17.53 2.49 -44.40
N SER A 295 -17.05 1.70 -45.35
CA SER A 295 -17.59 1.62 -46.71
C SER A 295 -17.67 0.14 -47.15
N PRO A 296 -18.72 -0.60 -46.74
CA PRO A 296 -18.80 -2.06 -46.93
C PRO A 296 -19.22 -2.42 -48.37
N ASN A 297 -18.36 -2.13 -49.33
CA ASN A 297 -18.57 -2.39 -50.74
C ASN A 297 -17.87 -3.63 -51.28
N GLY A 298 -17.05 -4.28 -50.41
CA GLY A 298 -16.33 -5.52 -50.68
C GLY A 298 -15.05 -5.32 -51.52
N ASP A 299 -14.48 -4.12 -51.54
CA ASP A 299 -13.24 -3.82 -52.24
C ASP A 299 -11.97 -4.08 -51.39
N GLY A 300 -12.16 -4.41 -50.09
CA GLY A 300 -11.12 -4.69 -49.12
C GLY A 300 -10.56 -3.44 -48.44
N ILE A 301 -11.18 -2.26 -48.63
CA ILE A 301 -10.77 -1.00 -48.03
C ILE A 301 -11.93 -0.44 -47.21
N ASN A 302 -11.74 -0.29 -45.89
CA ASN A 302 -12.74 0.21 -44.95
C ASN A 302 -14.08 -0.57 -44.97
N ASP A 303 -14.07 -1.83 -45.37
CA ASP A 303 -15.26 -2.68 -45.37
C ASP A 303 -15.79 -2.94 -43.96
N PHE A 304 -14.93 -2.82 -42.93
CA PHE A 304 -15.23 -3.02 -41.53
C PHE A 304 -14.76 -1.83 -40.69
N LEU A 305 -15.38 -1.66 -39.51
CA LEU A 305 -14.84 -0.78 -38.48
C LEU A 305 -13.66 -1.50 -37.83
N GLU A 306 -12.45 -1.12 -38.22
CA GLU A 306 -11.22 -1.70 -37.70
C GLU A 306 -10.63 -0.78 -36.65
N ILE A 307 -10.46 -1.29 -35.42
CA ILE A 307 -9.79 -0.65 -34.30
C ILE A 307 -8.73 -1.62 -33.77
N PRO A 308 -7.51 -1.59 -34.37
CA PRO A 308 -6.47 -2.57 -34.07
C PRO A 308 -6.06 -2.62 -32.60
N GLU A 309 -6.16 -1.51 -31.89
CA GLU A 309 -5.80 -1.34 -30.49
C GLU A 309 -6.67 -2.19 -29.57
N LEU A 310 -7.91 -2.54 -29.97
CA LEU A 310 -8.80 -3.41 -29.19
C LEU A 310 -8.23 -4.84 -29.03
N ALA A 311 -7.29 -5.24 -29.85
CA ALA A 311 -6.57 -6.50 -29.68
C ALA A 311 -5.75 -6.55 -28.37
N LEU A 312 -5.41 -5.38 -27.81
CA LEU A 312 -4.68 -5.26 -26.53
C LEU A 312 -5.61 -5.41 -25.32
N SER A 313 -6.93 -5.27 -25.51
CA SER A 313 -7.94 -5.48 -24.49
C SER A 313 -9.01 -6.46 -24.97
N PRO A 314 -8.78 -7.77 -24.84
CA PRO A 314 -9.73 -8.79 -25.32
C PRO A 314 -11.07 -8.78 -24.61
N ASN A 315 -11.15 -8.22 -23.39
CA ASN A 315 -12.40 -8.03 -22.65
C ASN A 315 -13.04 -6.67 -22.97
N ASN A 316 -13.28 -6.40 -24.24
CA ASN A 316 -13.92 -5.17 -24.67
C ASN A 316 -15.40 -5.36 -25.02
N HIS A 317 -16.16 -4.27 -25.00
CA HIS A 317 -17.56 -4.25 -25.37
C HIS A 317 -17.83 -3.05 -26.27
N MET A 318 -18.18 -3.32 -27.54
CA MET A 318 -18.51 -2.33 -28.55
C MET A 318 -20.02 -2.13 -28.66
N MET A 319 -20.46 -0.89 -28.66
CA MET A 319 -21.83 -0.48 -28.94
C MET A 319 -21.82 0.63 -30.01
N ILE A 320 -22.73 0.55 -30.99
CA ILE A 320 -22.90 1.58 -32.03
C ILE A 320 -24.33 2.06 -32.03
N PHE A 321 -24.50 3.38 -32.14
CA PHE A 321 -25.79 4.05 -32.08
C PHE A 321 -26.04 4.92 -33.33
N ASP A 322 -27.27 5.03 -33.76
CA ASP A 322 -27.67 6.00 -34.79
C ASP A 322 -27.76 7.43 -34.20
N ARG A 323 -28.05 8.39 -35.08
CA ARG A 323 -28.19 9.80 -34.70
C ARG A 323 -29.36 10.10 -33.74
N GLN A 324 -30.29 9.17 -33.56
CA GLN A 324 -31.42 9.26 -32.62
C GLN A 324 -31.13 8.60 -31.29
N GLY A 325 -29.94 8.03 -31.12
CA GLY A 325 -29.50 7.30 -29.91
C GLY A 325 -30.01 5.86 -29.85
N SER A 326 -30.53 5.32 -30.97
CA SER A 326 -30.96 3.93 -31.03
C SER A 326 -29.76 3.03 -31.26
N LYS A 327 -29.54 2.01 -30.39
CA LYS A 327 -28.46 1.06 -30.54
C LYS A 327 -28.68 0.20 -31.78
N VAL A 328 -27.73 0.21 -32.70
CA VAL A 328 -27.78 -0.50 -33.97
C VAL A 328 -26.85 -1.71 -34.04
N PHE A 329 -25.79 -1.73 -33.22
CA PHE A 329 -24.84 -2.82 -33.14
C PHE A 329 -24.32 -2.95 -31.70
N GLU A 330 -24.04 -4.19 -31.29
CA GLU A 330 -23.44 -4.50 -30.00
C GLU A 330 -22.64 -5.78 -30.10
N LYS A 331 -21.42 -5.77 -29.54
CA LYS A 331 -20.54 -6.93 -29.56
C LYS A 331 -19.61 -6.92 -28.34
N THR A 332 -19.64 -8.01 -27.57
CA THR A 332 -18.61 -8.30 -26.56
C THR A 332 -17.44 -8.98 -27.24
N ASN A 333 -16.22 -8.65 -26.81
CA ASN A 333 -14.96 -9.11 -27.43
C ASN A 333 -14.95 -8.81 -28.94
N TYR A 334 -15.13 -7.55 -29.26
CA TYR A 334 -15.17 -7.03 -30.65
C TYR A 334 -13.80 -7.21 -31.30
N THR A 335 -13.78 -7.80 -32.49
CA THR A 335 -12.60 -8.10 -33.32
C THR A 335 -12.80 -7.64 -34.78
N ASN A 336 -13.36 -6.43 -34.99
CA ASN A 336 -13.55 -5.79 -36.29
C ASN A 336 -14.68 -6.40 -37.12
N GLU A 337 -15.84 -6.75 -36.50
CA GLU A 337 -16.95 -7.42 -37.23
C GLU A 337 -18.02 -6.45 -37.80
N PHE A 338 -18.03 -5.16 -37.39
CA PHE A 338 -19.04 -4.23 -37.89
C PHE A 338 -18.76 -3.82 -39.35
N ASN A 339 -19.69 -4.19 -40.20
CA ASN A 339 -19.67 -3.93 -41.65
C ASN A 339 -20.92 -3.17 -42.11
N GLY A 340 -21.47 -2.31 -41.29
CA GLY A 340 -22.68 -1.56 -41.62
C GLY A 340 -23.99 -2.34 -41.51
N LEU A 341 -23.98 -3.55 -40.95
CA LEU A 341 -25.18 -4.33 -40.68
C LEU A 341 -25.58 -4.23 -39.20
N SER A 342 -26.90 -4.06 -38.97
CA SER A 342 -27.41 -4.11 -37.60
C SER A 342 -27.54 -5.56 -37.10
N ASN A 343 -27.12 -5.80 -35.86
CA ASN A 343 -27.39 -7.05 -35.15
C ASN A 343 -28.51 -6.90 -34.09
N GLN A 344 -29.19 -5.77 -34.04
CA GLN A 344 -30.27 -5.50 -33.07
C GLN A 344 -31.63 -5.90 -33.61
N ASN A 345 -32.49 -6.50 -32.76
CA ASN A 345 -33.80 -7.02 -33.16
C ASN A 345 -34.88 -5.96 -33.38
N ASN A 346 -34.64 -4.72 -32.99
CA ASN A 346 -35.62 -3.62 -33.01
C ASN A 346 -35.71 -2.87 -34.33
N PHE A 347 -34.85 -3.17 -35.31
CA PHE A 347 -34.89 -2.55 -36.63
C PHE A 347 -35.72 -3.35 -37.62
N VAL A 348 -36.87 -2.85 -37.96
CA VAL A 348 -37.89 -3.52 -38.80
C VAL A 348 -37.68 -3.28 -40.30
N ILE A 349 -36.75 -2.41 -40.70
CA ILE A 349 -36.55 -2.03 -42.08
C ILE A 349 -35.28 -2.62 -42.66
N ASN A 350 -35.44 -3.60 -43.53
CA ASN A 350 -34.49 -4.12 -44.49
C ASN A 350 -33.13 -4.64 -43.91
N ARG A 351 -33.18 -5.73 -43.16
CA ARG A 351 -31.95 -6.37 -42.58
C ARG A 351 -30.90 -6.74 -43.62
N GLU A 352 -31.32 -6.94 -44.88
CA GLU A 352 -30.41 -7.33 -45.99
C GLU A 352 -29.79 -6.13 -46.70
N GLY A 353 -30.31 -4.91 -46.50
CA GLY A 353 -29.87 -3.69 -47.17
C GLY A 353 -28.83 -2.86 -46.42
N GLY A 354 -28.45 -3.29 -45.21
CA GLY A 354 -27.53 -2.52 -44.36
C GLY A 354 -28.15 -1.29 -43.70
N LEU A 355 -27.39 -0.65 -42.84
CA LEU A 355 -27.74 0.61 -42.20
C LEU A 355 -27.61 1.78 -43.19
N PRO A 356 -28.49 2.82 -43.13
CA PRO A 356 -28.37 3.98 -44.02
C PRO A 356 -27.03 4.69 -43.92
N SER A 357 -26.55 5.22 -45.04
CA SER A 357 -25.35 6.08 -45.04
C SER A 357 -25.52 7.28 -44.11
N GLY A 358 -24.51 7.58 -43.32
CA GLY A 358 -24.54 8.69 -42.36
C GLY A 358 -23.58 8.54 -41.20
N VAL A 359 -23.71 9.46 -40.23
CA VAL A 359 -22.91 9.47 -39.01
C VAL A 359 -23.55 8.57 -37.95
N TYR A 360 -22.73 7.73 -37.35
CA TYR A 360 -23.04 6.87 -36.19
C TYR A 360 -22.09 7.18 -35.05
N PHE A 361 -22.53 6.95 -33.82
CA PHE A 361 -21.72 7.09 -32.63
C PHE A 361 -21.39 5.71 -32.13
N TYR A 362 -20.15 5.52 -31.68
CA TYR A 362 -19.78 4.29 -31.02
C TYR A 362 -19.29 4.56 -29.60
N ILE A 363 -19.51 3.58 -28.72
CA ILE A 363 -18.95 3.50 -27.38
C ILE A 363 -18.23 2.17 -27.31
N VAL A 364 -16.99 2.19 -26.81
CA VAL A 364 -16.24 0.99 -26.51
C VAL A 364 -15.79 1.00 -25.05
N SER A 365 -16.21 0.01 -24.28
CA SER A 365 -15.74 -0.23 -22.91
C SER A 365 -14.63 -1.27 -22.95
N LEU A 366 -13.55 -1.00 -22.23
CA LEU A 366 -12.44 -1.92 -22.00
C LEU A 366 -12.54 -2.40 -20.55
N ASP A 367 -13.25 -3.53 -20.34
CA ASP A 367 -13.65 -3.99 -19.00
C ASP A 367 -12.45 -4.40 -18.13
N ASP A 368 -11.37 -4.87 -18.74
CA ASP A 368 -10.11 -5.22 -18.08
C ASP A 368 -9.29 -3.99 -17.65
N LEU A 369 -9.55 -2.83 -18.23
CA LEU A 369 -8.88 -1.57 -17.92
C LEU A 369 -9.80 -0.57 -17.19
N ASN A 370 -11.09 -0.90 -17.04
CA ASN A 370 -12.15 -0.02 -16.52
C ASN A 370 -12.20 1.33 -17.25
N LEU A 371 -12.01 1.31 -18.60
CA LEU A 371 -11.99 2.48 -19.46
C LEU A 371 -13.18 2.44 -20.40
N GLU A 372 -13.69 3.63 -20.76
CA GLU A 372 -14.74 3.79 -21.77
C GLU A 372 -14.34 4.90 -22.74
N PHE A 373 -14.45 4.62 -24.03
CA PHE A 373 -14.16 5.54 -25.12
C PHE A 373 -15.39 5.75 -25.98
N GLN A 374 -15.55 6.94 -26.52
CA GLN A 374 -16.63 7.26 -27.45
C GLN A 374 -16.10 8.03 -28.65
N GLY A 375 -16.70 7.80 -29.79
CA GLY A 375 -16.35 8.50 -31.02
C GLY A 375 -17.47 8.41 -32.04
N PHE A 376 -17.17 8.80 -33.27
CA PHE A 376 -18.13 8.67 -34.36
C PHE A 376 -17.46 8.03 -35.58
N LEU A 377 -18.30 7.38 -36.38
CA LEU A 377 -17.93 6.85 -37.69
C LEU A 377 -18.91 7.39 -38.76
N TYR A 378 -18.42 7.52 -39.97
CA TYR A 378 -19.25 7.75 -41.12
C TYR A 378 -19.41 6.45 -41.92
N LEU A 379 -20.63 5.97 -42.04
CA LEU A 379 -20.98 4.81 -42.85
C LEU A 379 -21.39 5.27 -44.25
N ALA A 380 -20.73 4.79 -45.29
CA ALA A 380 -21.11 4.94 -46.66
C ALA A 380 -21.62 3.59 -47.21
N ASN A 381 -22.92 3.39 -47.16
CA ASN A 381 -23.58 2.20 -47.68
C ASN A 381 -24.29 2.58 -48.98
N ASP A 382 -23.80 2.13 -50.14
CA ASP A 382 -24.35 2.42 -51.46
C ASP A 382 -25.57 1.57 -51.80
#